data_f6ecea470840e43b4bcacac4b8bd9b7b
#
_entry.id   f6ecea470840e43b4bcacac4b8bd9b7b
#
_cell.length_a   1.000
_cell.length_b   1.000
_cell.length_c   1.000
_cell.angle_alpha   90.00
_cell.angle_beta   90.00
_cell.angle_gamma   90.00
#
_symmetry.space_group_name_H-M   'P 1'
#
loop_
_entity.id
_entity.type
_entity.pdbx_description
1 polymer ?
#
loop_
_entity_poly.entity_id
_entity_poly.type
_entity_poly.pdbx_seq_one_letter_code
_entity_poly.pdbx_strand_id
1 'polypeptide(L)'
;MNGIVMKFIRLGFVAVVLGASCLPALSQNRPDVLIKNATVLTASHGTLENTDILIRNGKIEKIGKALTAGAGAKVIDATGKFVSPGIIDAHSHAMIDAINESSLSVTSMTRVRDVLNPTDISIYRALAGGVTAANLLHGSANAIGGQNTTVKFKYGRPVEDFPIADAPPGIKFAMGENPKRSSQTIQPGATLRYPRTRMGTLEVMRDAFIRARDYKQSWEDYKAKKSTTPPRRDIELEPIVEILEGKRLVHAHGYRSDEHLNLLFLADEFGFRVATLQHGLEAYKIAPEIARRGTGVSIFADSWSYKLEAYDSIPYNAYILWKNGVVVSINSDSDERIRRLNLDAAKMMKYGGVPEEDSLKMVTLNPAKQLGIDKRTGSIDVGKDADIAIWNAHPFSVYSRCDMTLIEGDVYFDRSQDIQKRALIAKEREELEKLDVNKAPTTGGTQPRIPAEKRLEDRDEADLQRLEGDNR
;
A
#
# COMPACT_ATOMS: atom_id res chain seq x y z
N MET A 1 -70.44 -55.24 -10.04
CA MET A 1 -69.24 -56.06 -10.09
C MET A 1 -68.01 -55.12 -9.88
N ASN A 2 -67.36 -55.32 -8.73
CA ASN A 2 -66.06 -54.84 -8.34
C ASN A 2 -65.70 -53.33 -8.40
N GLY A 3 -65.96 -52.69 -7.28
CA GLY A 3 -65.39 -51.40 -6.91
C GLY A 3 -63.98 -51.57 -6.32
N ILE A 4 -63.07 -50.70 -6.68
CA ILE A 4 -61.76 -50.58 -6.04
C ILE A 4 -61.78 -49.28 -5.24
N VAL A 5 -61.70 -49.41 -3.89
CA VAL A 5 -61.58 -48.32 -2.95
C VAL A 5 -60.15 -47.85 -2.90
N MET A 6 -59.89 -46.60 -3.31
CA MET A 6 -58.57 -45.98 -3.18
C MET A 6 -58.46 -45.30 -1.78
N LYS A 7 -57.59 -45.85 -0.92
CA LYS A 7 -57.25 -45.26 0.38
C LYS A 7 -56.25 -44.12 0.18
N PHE A 8 -56.64 -42.88 0.54
CA PHE A 8 -55.72 -41.75 0.67
C PHE A 8 -54.86 -41.91 1.92
N ILE A 9 -53.55 -42.06 1.73
CA ILE A 9 -52.56 -41.97 2.81
C ILE A 9 -52.21 -40.49 2.97
N ARG A 10 -52.55 -39.88 4.10
CA ARG A 10 -52.06 -38.54 4.52
C ARG A 10 -50.64 -38.66 4.99
N LEU A 11 -49.66 -38.19 4.22
CA LEU A 11 -48.29 -37.93 4.70
C LEU A 11 -48.28 -36.64 5.52
N GLY A 12 -48.06 -36.75 6.82
CA GLY A 12 -47.78 -35.59 7.65
C GLY A 12 -46.36 -35.06 7.40
N PHE A 13 -46.25 -33.81 6.96
CA PHE A 13 -45.00 -33.09 6.91
C PHE A 13 -44.61 -32.69 8.35
N VAL A 14 -43.58 -33.33 8.91
CA VAL A 14 -42.89 -32.84 10.09
C VAL A 14 -41.89 -31.79 9.67
N ALA A 15 -42.17 -30.53 9.91
CA ALA A 15 -41.22 -29.43 9.73
C ALA A 15 -40.21 -29.48 10.87
N VAL A 16 -39.01 -29.98 10.61
CA VAL A 16 -37.87 -29.84 11.49
C VAL A 16 -37.34 -28.41 11.36
N VAL A 17 -37.67 -27.56 12.30
CA VAL A 17 -37.08 -26.23 12.46
C VAL A 17 -35.64 -26.43 12.97
N LEU A 18 -34.66 -26.42 12.09
CA LEU A 18 -33.23 -26.28 12.43
C LEU A 18 -33.02 -24.85 12.95
N GLY A 19 -33.07 -24.70 14.26
CA GLY A 19 -32.56 -23.50 14.92
C GLY A 19 -31.08 -23.34 14.66
N ALA A 20 -30.72 -22.42 13.75
CA ALA A 20 -29.36 -21.96 13.59
C ALA A 20 -28.98 -21.23 14.87
N SER A 21 -28.42 -21.95 15.86
CA SER A 21 -27.71 -21.34 16.98
C SER A 21 -26.49 -20.61 16.38
N CYS A 22 -26.56 -19.28 16.23
CA CYS A 22 -25.39 -18.45 16.13
C CYS A 22 -24.54 -18.69 17.37
N LEU A 23 -23.59 -19.59 17.27
CA LEU A 23 -22.51 -19.66 18.25
C LEU A 23 -21.78 -18.30 18.16
N PRO A 24 -21.67 -17.55 19.26
CA PRO A 24 -20.79 -16.38 19.25
C PRO A 24 -19.41 -16.90 18.86
N ALA A 25 -18.81 -16.30 17.83
CA ALA A 25 -17.41 -16.54 17.50
C ALA A 25 -16.63 -16.34 18.79
N LEU A 26 -16.04 -17.42 19.32
CA LEU A 26 -15.16 -17.36 20.47
C LEU A 26 -14.04 -16.39 20.08
N SER A 27 -14.17 -15.16 20.54
CA SER A 27 -13.06 -14.20 20.53
C SER A 27 -11.92 -14.93 21.22
N GLN A 28 -10.92 -15.37 20.44
CA GLN A 28 -9.69 -15.89 21.03
C GLN A 28 -9.19 -14.78 21.96
N ASN A 29 -9.19 -15.05 23.25
CA ASN A 29 -8.70 -14.11 24.27
C ASN A 29 -7.20 -13.91 23.99
N ARG A 30 -6.87 -12.92 23.16
CA ARG A 30 -5.47 -12.53 22.94
C ARG A 30 -4.93 -12.01 24.26
N PRO A 31 -3.73 -12.43 24.68
CA PRO A 31 -3.13 -11.89 25.90
C PRO A 31 -2.93 -10.37 25.72
N ASP A 32 -3.20 -9.61 26.75
CA ASP A 32 -2.86 -8.20 26.79
C ASP A 32 -1.35 -8.03 26.57
N VAL A 33 -0.95 -6.92 25.95
CA VAL A 33 0.46 -6.54 25.82
C VAL A 33 0.68 -5.23 26.56
N LEU A 34 1.72 -5.18 27.40
CA LEU A 34 2.12 -3.98 28.11
C LEU A 34 3.56 -3.62 27.75
N ILE A 35 3.71 -2.53 26.98
CA ILE A 35 5.02 -1.92 26.68
C ILE A 35 5.32 -0.94 27.81
N LYS A 36 6.48 -1.04 28.45
CA LYS A 36 6.85 -0.24 29.63
C LYS A 36 8.04 0.67 29.42
N ASN A 37 7.99 1.81 30.09
CA ASN A 37 9.11 2.74 30.29
C ASN A 37 9.72 3.29 28.99
N ALA A 38 8.92 3.42 27.91
CA ALA A 38 9.40 3.87 26.61
C ALA A 38 9.48 5.40 26.49
N THR A 39 10.33 5.88 25.59
CA THR A 39 10.16 7.19 24.96
C THR A 39 9.22 7.01 23.77
N VAL A 40 7.99 7.51 23.87
CA VAL A 40 6.93 7.30 22.87
C VAL A 40 6.81 8.51 21.96
N LEU A 41 7.09 8.32 20.66
CA LEU A 41 6.88 9.29 19.59
C LEU A 41 5.47 9.10 19.05
N THR A 42 4.51 9.93 19.44
CA THR A 42 3.09 9.66 19.17
C THR A 42 2.64 9.96 17.75
N ALA A 43 3.33 10.84 17.03
CA ALA A 43 2.93 11.43 15.75
C ALA A 43 1.62 12.24 15.79
N SER A 44 1.07 12.52 16.98
CA SER A 44 -0.17 13.28 17.17
C SER A 44 -0.11 14.26 18.35
N HIS A 45 0.63 13.90 19.39
CA HIS A 45 0.70 14.63 20.66
C HIS A 45 2.15 14.84 21.17
N GLY A 46 3.14 14.83 20.26
CA GLY A 46 4.54 15.00 20.61
C GLY A 46 5.18 13.73 21.19
N THR A 47 6.27 13.93 21.93
CA THR A 47 7.06 12.88 22.56
C THR A 47 6.69 12.75 24.03
N LEU A 48 6.44 11.52 24.49
CA LEU A 48 6.11 11.19 25.87
C LEU A 48 7.24 10.35 26.48
N GLU A 49 7.85 10.85 27.54
CA GLU A 49 8.94 10.19 28.24
C GLU A 49 8.47 9.25 29.34
N ASN A 50 9.18 8.11 29.53
CA ASN A 50 8.88 7.11 30.56
C ASN A 50 7.41 6.70 30.58
N THR A 51 6.91 6.33 29.40
CA THR A 51 5.49 6.09 29.18
C THR A 51 5.24 4.62 28.87
N ASP A 52 4.16 4.10 29.45
CA ASP A 52 3.67 2.74 29.22
C ASP A 52 2.51 2.79 28.20
N ILE A 53 2.39 1.73 27.41
CA ILE A 53 1.29 1.51 26.46
C ILE A 53 0.64 0.17 26.79
N LEU A 54 -0.63 0.18 27.18
CA LEU A 54 -1.44 -1.03 27.36
C LEU A 54 -2.23 -1.31 26.09
N ILE A 55 -2.05 -2.52 25.58
CA ILE A 55 -2.72 -3.01 24.36
C ILE A 55 -3.65 -4.15 24.75
N ARG A 56 -4.91 -4.04 24.33
CA ARG A 56 -5.94 -5.08 24.53
C ARG A 56 -6.73 -5.31 23.25
N ASN A 57 -6.97 -6.57 22.91
CA ASN A 57 -7.69 -6.95 21.69
C ASN A 57 -7.14 -6.28 20.41
N GLY A 58 -5.83 -6.12 20.32
CA GLY A 58 -5.16 -5.52 19.19
C GLY A 58 -5.20 -3.99 19.10
N LYS A 59 -5.78 -3.33 20.11
CA LYS A 59 -5.91 -1.87 20.16
C LYS A 59 -5.17 -1.26 21.33
N ILE A 60 -4.74 -0.02 21.18
CA ILE A 60 -4.18 0.79 22.25
C ILE A 60 -5.32 1.15 23.21
N GLU A 61 -5.31 0.57 24.41
CA GLU A 61 -6.34 0.83 25.42
C GLU A 61 -5.99 2.02 26.32
N LYS A 62 -4.72 2.10 26.74
CA LYS A 62 -4.26 3.17 27.64
C LYS A 62 -2.83 3.57 27.30
N ILE A 63 -2.53 4.83 27.50
CA ILE A 63 -1.19 5.43 27.42
C ILE A 63 -1.00 6.19 28.73
N GLY A 64 0.10 5.97 29.45
CA GLY A 64 0.35 6.64 30.72
C GLY A 64 1.55 6.06 31.46
N LYS A 65 1.71 6.42 32.72
CA LYS A 65 2.81 5.94 33.58
C LYS A 65 2.30 4.90 34.57
N ALA A 66 3.19 3.96 34.92
CA ALA A 66 2.92 2.92 35.92
C ALA A 66 1.65 2.09 35.64
N LEU A 67 1.39 1.80 34.35
CA LEU A 67 0.26 0.96 33.97
C LEU A 67 0.50 -0.49 34.41
N THR A 68 -0.61 -1.16 34.74
CA THR A 68 -0.65 -2.58 35.05
C THR A 68 -1.50 -3.33 34.05
N ALA A 69 -1.11 -4.54 33.73
CA ALA A 69 -1.89 -5.43 32.89
C ALA A 69 -2.41 -6.61 33.71
N GLY A 70 -3.41 -7.31 33.18
CA GLY A 70 -3.97 -8.50 33.80
C GLY A 70 -2.98 -9.66 33.85
N ALA A 71 -3.34 -10.70 34.64
CA ALA A 71 -2.55 -11.92 34.70
C ALA A 71 -2.43 -12.58 33.31
N GLY A 72 -1.21 -12.99 32.93
CA GLY A 72 -0.95 -13.59 31.61
C GLY A 72 -0.64 -12.59 30.49
N ALA A 73 -0.60 -11.28 30.80
CA ALA A 73 -0.19 -10.28 29.82
C ALA A 73 1.29 -10.45 29.42
N LYS A 74 1.59 -10.20 28.15
CA LYS A 74 2.98 -10.10 27.66
C LYS A 74 3.54 -8.73 28.03
N VAL A 75 4.58 -8.69 28.85
CA VAL A 75 5.26 -7.45 29.21
C VAL A 75 6.49 -7.29 28.33
N ILE A 76 6.63 -6.10 27.69
CA ILE A 76 7.79 -5.71 26.88
C ILE A 76 8.47 -4.54 27.58
N ASP A 77 9.67 -4.75 28.10
CA ASP A 77 10.46 -3.67 28.66
C ASP A 77 11.12 -2.86 27.52
N ALA A 78 10.73 -1.61 27.43
CA ALA A 78 11.24 -0.65 26.47
C ALA A 78 12.08 0.47 27.14
N THR A 79 12.64 0.19 28.31
CA THR A 79 13.55 1.13 29.00
C THR A 79 14.71 1.50 28.09
N GLY A 80 14.91 2.82 27.86
CA GLY A 80 15.94 3.35 26.98
C GLY A 80 15.68 3.14 25.49
N LYS A 81 14.48 2.66 25.12
CA LYS A 81 14.05 2.47 23.72
C LYS A 81 13.04 3.53 23.30
N PHE A 82 12.95 3.70 21.99
CA PHE A 82 11.93 4.53 21.36
C PHE A 82 10.80 3.66 20.83
N VAL A 83 9.58 4.16 20.95
CA VAL A 83 8.38 3.54 20.41
C VAL A 83 7.69 4.54 19.52
N SER A 84 7.43 4.14 18.27
CA SER A 84 6.73 4.97 17.28
C SER A 84 5.52 4.21 16.73
N PRO A 85 4.57 4.90 16.07
CA PRO A 85 3.64 4.22 15.19
C PRO A 85 4.41 3.39 14.17
N GLY A 86 3.84 2.29 13.73
CA GLY A 86 4.38 1.57 12.59
C GLY A 86 4.44 2.47 11.36
N ILE A 87 5.50 2.34 10.60
CA ILE A 87 5.69 3.07 9.35
C ILE A 87 4.66 2.58 8.33
N ILE A 88 4.13 3.50 7.53
CA ILE A 88 3.17 3.24 6.46
C ILE A 88 3.77 3.75 5.15
N ASP A 89 3.89 2.89 4.17
CA ASP A 89 4.32 3.27 2.83
C ASP A 89 3.11 3.65 1.96
N ALA A 90 3.04 4.89 1.51
CA ALA A 90 1.95 5.37 0.66
C ALA A 90 1.98 4.79 -0.76
N HIS A 91 3.09 4.18 -1.17
CA HIS A 91 3.27 3.55 -2.47
C HIS A 91 4.38 2.50 -2.42
N SER A 92 4.00 1.25 -2.54
CA SER A 92 4.95 0.13 -2.54
C SER A 92 4.58 -0.91 -3.59
N HIS A 93 5.59 -1.70 -3.96
CA HIS A 93 5.47 -2.89 -4.79
C HIS A 93 5.85 -4.18 -4.05
N ALA A 94 6.00 -4.12 -2.72
CA ALA A 94 6.22 -5.29 -1.89
C ALA A 94 5.10 -6.33 -2.06
N MET A 95 5.41 -7.61 -1.93
CA MET A 95 4.51 -8.77 -2.06
C MET A 95 3.72 -8.90 -3.38
N ILE A 96 4.13 -8.21 -4.43
CA ILE A 96 3.51 -8.32 -5.77
C ILE A 96 4.60 -8.55 -6.83
N ASP A 97 4.42 -9.55 -7.70
CA ASP A 97 5.40 -9.90 -8.72
C ASP A 97 5.21 -9.10 -10.02
N ALA A 98 3.99 -9.09 -10.56
CA ALA A 98 3.68 -8.40 -11.81
C ALA A 98 2.92 -7.10 -11.50
N ILE A 99 3.61 -5.97 -11.61
CA ILE A 99 3.06 -4.67 -11.23
C ILE A 99 2.27 -3.96 -12.33
N ASN A 100 2.41 -4.37 -13.59
CA ASN A 100 1.78 -3.69 -14.73
C ASN A 100 0.97 -4.64 -15.61
N GLU A 101 -0.33 -4.38 -15.78
CA GLU A 101 -1.07 -4.86 -16.92
C GLU A 101 -1.05 -3.77 -18.00
N SER A 102 -0.12 -3.91 -18.94
CA SER A 102 0.26 -2.82 -19.84
C SER A 102 -0.31 -2.92 -21.26
N SER A 103 -1.20 -3.87 -21.51
CA SER A 103 -1.76 -4.13 -22.86
C SER A 103 -2.69 -3.02 -23.36
N LEU A 104 -3.45 -2.39 -22.45
CA LEU A 104 -4.40 -1.33 -22.76
C LEU A 104 -4.01 0.00 -22.09
N SER A 105 -4.57 1.10 -22.56
CA SER A 105 -4.37 2.43 -21.97
C SER A 105 -5.18 2.64 -20.70
N VAL A 106 -6.30 1.93 -20.59
CA VAL A 106 -7.17 1.86 -19.43
C VAL A 106 -7.30 0.39 -19.01
N THR A 107 -6.89 0.08 -17.79
CA THR A 107 -6.96 -1.27 -17.19
C THR A 107 -7.56 -1.22 -15.78
N SER A 108 -8.52 -0.33 -15.59
CA SER A 108 -9.21 -0.08 -14.32
C SER A 108 -9.87 -1.32 -13.70
N MET A 109 -10.17 -2.35 -14.51
CA MET A 109 -10.74 -3.62 -14.07
C MET A 109 -9.73 -4.56 -13.41
N THR A 110 -8.44 -4.36 -13.61
CA THR A 110 -7.40 -5.21 -12.97
C THR A 110 -7.21 -4.85 -11.51
N ARG A 111 -6.85 -5.81 -10.67
CA ARG A 111 -6.75 -5.62 -9.23
C ARG A 111 -5.42 -6.17 -8.69
N VAL A 112 -4.66 -5.35 -8.02
CA VAL A 112 -3.42 -5.76 -7.34
C VAL A 112 -3.70 -6.85 -6.30
N ARG A 113 -4.88 -6.84 -5.69
CA ARG A 113 -5.29 -7.85 -4.71
C ARG A 113 -5.22 -9.29 -5.24
N ASP A 114 -5.39 -9.49 -6.55
CA ASP A 114 -5.45 -10.83 -7.15
C ASP A 114 -4.06 -11.47 -7.35
N VAL A 115 -2.98 -10.70 -7.13
CA VAL A 115 -1.58 -11.15 -7.32
C VAL A 115 -0.74 -10.99 -6.05
N LEU A 116 -1.36 -10.88 -4.88
CA LEU A 116 -0.64 -10.79 -3.61
C LEU A 116 0.08 -12.10 -3.27
N ASN A 117 1.35 -12.03 -2.95
CA ASN A 117 2.17 -13.14 -2.49
C ASN A 117 2.46 -13.02 -0.98
N PRO A 118 1.75 -13.77 -0.09
CA PRO A 118 1.91 -13.65 1.35
C PRO A 118 3.25 -14.20 1.88
N THR A 119 4.00 -14.92 1.05
CA THR A 119 5.30 -15.52 1.40
C THR A 119 6.49 -14.72 0.90
N ASP A 120 6.26 -13.59 0.25
CA ASP A 120 7.33 -12.73 -0.26
C ASP A 120 8.20 -12.22 0.88
N ILE A 121 9.51 -12.39 0.73
CA ILE A 121 10.51 -11.99 1.74
C ILE A 121 10.55 -10.46 1.95
N SER A 122 10.12 -9.67 0.97
CA SER A 122 10.02 -8.22 1.08
C SER A 122 9.16 -7.79 2.27
N ILE A 123 8.09 -8.56 2.57
CA ILE A 123 7.22 -8.33 3.72
C ILE A 123 8.03 -8.42 5.04
N TYR A 124 8.82 -9.47 5.19
CA TYR A 124 9.63 -9.67 6.39
C TYR A 124 10.73 -8.59 6.53
N ARG A 125 11.32 -8.19 5.39
CA ARG A 125 12.30 -7.10 5.34
C ARG A 125 11.67 -5.74 5.70
N ALA A 126 10.46 -5.47 5.23
CA ALA A 126 9.71 -4.27 5.59
C ALA A 126 9.40 -4.23 7.10
N LEU A 127 8.94 -5.33 7.68
CA LEU A 127 8.72 -5.48 9.12
C LEU A 127 10.01 -5.24 9.92
N ALA A 128 11.17 -5.74 9.44
CA ALA A 128 12.46 -5.48 10.06
C ALA A 128 12.88 -4.00 10.00
N GLY A 129 12.28 -3.21 9.14
CA GLY A 129 12.38 -1.75 9.04
C GLY A 129 11.32 -0.99 9.81
N GLY A 130 10.46 -1.67 10.59
CA GLY A 130 9.39 -1.03 11.38
C GLY A 130 8.14 -0.68 10.55
N VAL A 131 8.02 -1.19 9.32
CA VAL A 131 6.86 -0.94 8.45
C VAL A 131 5.74 -1.91 8.78
N THR A 132 4.54 -1.40 9.01
CA THR A 132 3.38 -2.20 9.39
C THR A 132 2.32 -2.27 8.30
N ALA A 133 2.27 -1.28 7.42
CA ALA A 133 1.26 -1.20 6.36
C ALA A 133 1.82 -0.55 5.11
N ALA A 134 1.20 -0.84 3.97
CA ALA A 134 1.52 -0.20 2.70
C ALA A 134 0.29 -0.13 1.78
N ASN A 135 0.34 0.82 0.84
CA ASN A 135 -0.54 0.87 -0.30
C ASN A 135 0.16 0.22 -1.49
N LEU A 136 -0.32 -0.93 -1.91
CA LEU A 136 0.22 -1.69 -3.03
C LEU A 136 -0.45 -1.23 -4.32
N LEU A 137 0.30 -0.55 -5.17
CA LEU A 137 -0.20 0.09 -6.36
C LEU A 137 0.15 -0.69 -7.64
N HIS A 138 -0.74 -0.62 -8.61
CA HIS A 138 -0.41 -0.94 -10.00
C HIS A 138 0.70 -0.01 -10.48
N GLY A 139 1.62 -0.49 -11.31
CA GLY A 139 2.68 0.32 -11.89
C GLY A 139 2.15 1.44 -12.80
N SER A 140 3.04 2.21 -13.40
CA SER A 140 2.69 3.46 -14.09
C SER A 140 2.55 3.32 -15.61
N ALA A 141 2.44 2.09 -16.15
CA ALA A 141 2.42 1.85 -17.59
C ALA A 141 1.14 2.30 -18.33
N ASN A 142 0.07 2.67 -17.64
CA ASN A 142 -1.25 2.99 -18.20
C ASN A 142 -1.70 4.37 -17.73
N ALA A 143 -2.42 5.11 -18.58
CA ALA A 143 -3.05 6.37 -18.18
C ALA A 143 -4.01 6.16 -16.99
N ILE A 144 -4.84 5.11 -17.07
CA ILE A 144 -5.62 4.58 -15.96
C ILE A 144 -5.22 3.12 -15.77
N GLY A 145 -4.51 2.82 -14.68
CA GLY A 145 -4.06 1.48 -14.33
C GLY A 145 -5.06 0.72 -13.45
N GLY A 146 -4.55 -0.28 -12.73
CA GLY A 146 -5.36 -1.17 -11.88
C GLY A 146 -5.73 -0.59 -10.52
N GLN A 147 -6.62 -1.30 -9.86
CA GLN A 147 -7.08 -1.03 -8.51
C GLN A 147 -6.00 -1.44 -7.51
N ASN A 148 -5.67 -0.55 -6.57
CA ASN A 148 -4.71 -0.82 -5.51
C ASN A 148 -5.34 -1.54 -4.31
N THR A 149 -4.48 -2.00 -3.41
CA THR A 149 -4.88 -2.61 -2.15
C THR A 149 -4.02 -2.06 -1.01
N THR A 150 -4.66 -1.57 0.04
CA THR A 150 -3.98 -1.17 1.27
C THR A 150 -3.92 -2.37 2.21
N VAL A 151 -2.72 -2.73 2.66
CA VAL A 151 -2.47 -3.96 3.44
C VAL A 151 -1.76 -3.66 4.75
N LYS A 152 -1.90 -4.58 5.74
CA LYS A 152 -0.99 -4.73 6.87
C LYS A 152 -0.09 -5.93 6.62
N PHE A 153 1.19 -5.80 6.93
CA PHE A 153 2.20 -6.84 6.67
C PHE A 153 2.17 -7.98 7.68
N LYS A 154 1.11 -8.79 7.64
CA LYS A 154 0.89 -9.93 8.54
C LYS A 154 1.62 -11.18 8.07
N TYR A 155 2.95 -11.12 7.93
CA TYR A 155 3.79 -12.22 7.45
C TYR A 155 3.54 -13.53 8.21
N GLY A 156 3.38 -14.63 7.46
CA GLY A 156 3.02 -15.93 8.03
C GLY A 156 1.51 -16.15 8.23
N ARG A 157 0.67 -15.18 7.84
CA ARG A 157 -0.80 -15.34 7.84
C ARG A 157 -1.30 -15.63 6.43
N PRO A 158 -2.51 -16.19 6.28
CA PRO A 158 -3.19 -16.30 4.99
C PRO A 158 -3.34 -14.95 4.29
N VAL A 159 -3.35 -14.93 2.95
CA VAL A 159 -3.38 -13.70 2.15
C VAL A 159 -4.62 -12.84 2.42
N GLU A 160 -5.72 -13.46 2.83
CA GLU A 160 -6.98 -12.80 3.17
C GLU A 160 -6.88 -11.89 4.40
N ASP A 161 -5.89 -12.12 5.26
CA ASP A 161 -5.67 -11.34 6.49
C ASP A 161 -4.92 -10.01 6.24
N PHE A 162 -4.30 -9.84 5.06
CA PHE A 162 -3.47 -8.68 4.75
C PHE A 162 -4.28 -7.42 4.43
N PRO A 163 -5.31 -7.45 3.53
CA PRO A 163 -6.06 -6.26 3.19
C PRO A 163 -6.77 -5.64 4.39
N ILE A 164 -6.68 -4.33 4.52
CA ILE A 164 -7.41 -3.58 5.55
C ILE A 164 -8.87 -3.46 5.09
N ALA A 165 -9.77 -4.15 5.80
CA ALA A 165 -11.17 -4.31 5.37
C ALA A 165 -11.92 -2.99 5.13
N ASP A 166 -11.67 -1.97 5.97
CA ASP A 166 -12.35 -0.67 5.92
C ASP A 166 -11.55 0.40 5.18
N ALA A 167 -10.42 0.03 4.54
CA ALA A 167 -9.67 0.98 3.72
C ALA A 167 -10.50 1.34 2.48
N PRO A 168 -10.64 2.64 2.16
CA PRO A 168 -11.27 3.05 0.92
C PRO A 168 -10.59 2.40 -0.28
N PRO A 169 -11.35 1.90 -1.27
CA PRO A 169 -10.77 1.39 -2.50
C PRO A 169 -10.03 2.51 -3.24
N GLY A 170 -8.95 2.16 -3.92
CA GLY A 170 -8.19 3.12 -4.70
C GLY A 170 -7.89 2.60 -6.10
N ILE A 171 -7.26 3.46 -6.92
CA ILE A 171 -6.87 3.16 -8.29
C ILE A 171 -5.66 3.98 -8.68
N LYS A 172 -4.77 3.40 -9.50
CA LYS A 172 -3.56 4.06 -10.02
C LYS A 172 -3.86 4.77 -11.33
N PHE A 173 -3.54 6.06 -11.37
CA PHE A 173 -3.39 6.83 -12.60
C PHE A 173 -1.91 7.09 -12.88
N ALA A 174 -1.55 7.36 -14.12
CA ALA A 174 -0.20 7.76 -14.45
C ALA A 174 -0.16 8.80 -15.57
N MET A 175 0.73 9.76 -15.40
CA MET A 175 1.10 10.79 -16.37
C MET A 175 2.58 10.64 -16.72
N GLY A 176 3.09 11.49 -17.58
CA GLY A 176 4.50 11.52 -17.92
C GLY A 176 4.92 10.53 -18.98
N GLU A 177 6.15 10.08 -18.89
CA GLU A 177 6.76 9.22 -19.89
C GLU A 177 6.22 7.81 -19.89
N ASN A 178 5.92 7.27 -18.71
CA ASN A 178 5.57 5.87 -18.57
C ASN A 178 4.32 5.46 -19.36
N PRO A 179 3.15 6.15 -19.23
CA PRO A 179 1.95 5.75 -19.97
C PRO A 179 1.98 6.10 -21.45
N LYS A 180 2.77 7.08 -21.89
CA LYS A 180 2.81 7.50 -23.30
C LYS A 180 3.59 6.56 -24.22
N ARG A 181 4.46 5.70 -23.70
CA ARG A 181 5.21 4.68 -24.42
C ARG A 181 5.89 5.14 -25.71
N SER A 182 6.40 6.37 -25.74
CA SER A 182 7.11 6.92 -26.88
C SER A 182 8.52 6.34 -27.06
N SER A 183 9.09 5.81 -25.99
CA SER A 183 10.45 5.25 -25.95
C SER A 183 10.53 3.76 -26.30
N GLN A 184 9.41 3.06 -26.45
CA GLN A 184 9.47 1.64 -26.85
C GLN A 184 9.94 1.49 -28.30
N THR A 185 10.97 0.68 -28.50
CA THR A 185 11.40 0.25 -29.83
C THR A 185 10.25 -0.51 -30.49
N ILE A 186 9.77 0.02 -31.61
CA ILE A 186 8.67 -0.58 -32.34
C ILE A 186 9.24 -1.73 -33.16
N GLN A 187 8.88 -2.96 -32.80
CA GLN A 187 9.13 -4.10 -33.67
C GLN A 187 8.38 -3.91 -34.99
N PRO A 188 8.97 -4.22 -36.16
CA PRO A 188 8.25 -4.18 -37.43
C PRO A 188 6.94 -4.98 -37.37
N GLY A 189 5.82 -4.33 -37.67
CA GLY A 189 4.47 -4.96 -37.63
C GLY A 189 3.77 -4.90 -36.27
N ALA A 190 4.36 -4.34 -35.23
CA ALA A 190 3.68 -4.16 -33.95
C ALA A 190 2.64 -3.02 -34.00
N THR A 191 1.47 -3.25 -33.44
CA THR A 191 0.43 -2.22 -33.26
C THR A 191 0.85 -1.25 -32.17
N LEU A 192 0.89 0.04 -32.50
CA LEU A 192 1.18 1.07 -31.53
C LEU A 192 0.01 1.31 -30.59
N ARG A 193 0.22 1.14 -29.29
CA ARG A 193 -0.79 1.53 -28.30
C ARG A 193 -0.81 3.06 -28.15
N TYR A 194 -2.00 3.67 -28.27
CA TYR A 194 -2.26 5.04 -27.82
C TYR A 194 -2.26 5.08 -26.28
N PRO A 195 -1.77 6.14 -25.58
CA PRO A 195 -1.24 7.39 -26.10
C PRO A 195 0.27 7.34 -26.39
N ARG A 196 0.72 8.30 -27.25
CA ARG A 196 2.13 8.50 -27.58
C ARG A 196 2.67 9.87 -27.11
N THR A 197 1.82 10.68 -26.52
CA THR A 197 2.13 12.04 -26.07
C THR A 197 1.47 12.32 -24.72
N ARG A 198 1.96 13.34 -24.01
CA ARG A 198 1.32 13.84 -22.78
C ARG A 198 -0.10 14.33 -23.03
N MET A 199 -0.37 14.97 -24.18
CA MET A 199 -1.72 15.34 -24.60
C MET A 199 -2.64 14.11 -24.70
N GLY A 200 -2.16 13.07 -25.38
CA GLY A 200 -2.91 11.82 -25.53
C GLY A 200 -3.17 11.11 -24.20
N THR A 201 -2.25 11.18 -23.24
CA THR A 201 -2.45 10.61 -21.91
C THR A 201 -3.63 11.26 -21.20
N LEU A 202 -3.74 12.59 -21.26
CA LEU A 202 -4.85 13.33 -20.65
C LEU A 202 -6.17 13.04 -21.37
N GLU A 203 -6.15 12.91 -22.71
CA GLU A 203 -7.35 12.59 -23.50
C GLU A 203 -7.86 11.16 -23.24
N VAL A 204 -6.98 10.18 -23.03
CA VAL A 204 -7.39 8.83 -22.57
C VAL A 204 -8.18 8.92 -21.26
N MET A 205 -7.71 9.71 -20.31
CA MET A 205 -8.41 9.90 -19.03
C MET A 205 -9.76 10.58 -19.27
N ARG A 206 -9.80 11.66 -20.05
CA ARG A 206 -11.04 12.41 -20.33
C ARG A 206 -12.09 11.52 -21.00
N ASP A 207 -11.71 10.77 -22.04
CA ASP A 207 -12.62 9.83 -22.72
C ASP A 207 -13.19 8.79 -21.75
N ALA A 208 -12.32 8.22 -20.89
CA ALA A 208 -12.77 7.24 -19.90
C ALA A 208 -13.80 7.82 -18.91
N PHE A 209 -13.63 9.08 -18.47
CA PHE A 209 -14.62 9.75 -17.62
C PHE A 209 -15.90 10.11 -18.34
N ILE A 210 -15.86 10.50 -19.63
CA ILE A 210 -17.05 10.73 -20.45
C ILE A 210 -17.86 9.43 -20.56
N ARG A 211 -17.19 8.33 -20.96
CA ARG A 211 -17.81 7.00 -21.06
C ARG A 211 -18.40 6.54 -19.72
N ALA A 212 -17.70 6.78 -18.62
CA ALA A 212 -18.19 6.42 -17.29
C ALA A 212 -19.44 7.23 -16.87
N ARG A 213 -19.52 8.52 -17.23
CA ARG A 213 -20.73 9.34 -16.98
C ARG A 213 -21.91 8.80 -17.78
N ASP A 214 -21.72 8.46 -19.07
CA ASP A 214 -22.78 7.92 -19.91
C ASP A 214 -23.24 6.55 -19.41
N TYR A 215 -22.31 5.70 -18.97
CA TYR A 215 -22.60 4.41 -18.36
C TYR A 215 -23.38 4.56 -17.06
N LYS A 216 -22.96 5.47 -16.18
CA LYS A 216 -23.71 5.80 -14.95
C LYS A 216 -25.12 6.28 -15.26
N GLN A 217 -25.28 7.21 -16.21
CA GLN A 217 -26.57 7.73 -16.60
C GLN A 217 -27.50 6.62 -17.15
N SER A 218 -26.97 5.69 -17.94
CA SER A 218 -27.78 4.56 -18.45
C SER A 218 -28.31 3.65 -17.33
N TRP A 219 -27.52 3.44 -16.26
CA TRP A 219 -28.00 2.71 -15.09
C TRP A 219 -29.03 3.49 -14.26
N GLU A 220 -28.88 4.80 -14.17
CA GLU A 220 -29.87 5.68 -13.51
C GLU A 220 -31.19 5.70 -14.26
N ASP A 221 -31.18 5.78 -15.59
CA ASP A 221 -32.35 5.74 -16.44
C ASP A 221 -33.08 4.38 -16.36
N TYR A 222 -32.34 3.27 -16.32
CA TYR A 222 -32.92 1.97 -16.09
C TYR A 222 -33.60 1.87 -14.72
N LYS A 223 -32.92 2.31 -13.64
CA LYS A 223 -33.46 2.34 -12.26
C LYS A 223 -34.71 3.23 -12.17
N ALA A 224 -34.72 4.35 -12.90
CA ALA A 224 -35.84 5.26 -12.99
C ALA A 224 -36.96 4.77 -13.93
N LYS A 225 -36.86 3.56 -14.48
CA LYS A 225 -37.80 2.96 -15.46
C LYS A 225 -37.99 3.77 -16.74
N LYS A 226 -37.02 4.60 -17.13
CA LYS A 226 -36.96 5.30 -18.41
C LYS A 226 -36.50 4.36 -19.54
N SER A 227 -35.78 3.29 -19.21
CA SER A 227 -35.40 2.21 -20.10
C SER A 227 -35.93 0.88 -19.58
N THR A 228 -36.34 -0.02 -20.48
CA THR A 228 -36.83 -1.37 -20.16
C THR A 228 -35.69 -2.41 -20.13
N THR A 229 -34.57 -2.10 -20.76
CA THR A 229 -33.41 -3.01 -20.87
C THR A 229 -32.31 -2.54 -19.95
N PRO A 230 -31.79 -3.42 -19.06
CA PRO A 230 -30.65 -3.07 -18.21
C PRO A 230 -29.42 -2.86 -19.08
N PRO A 231 -28.55 -1.87 -18.76
CA PRO A 231 -27.27 -1.72 -19.42
C PRO A 231 -26.40 -2.97 -19.23
N ARG A 232 -25.59 -3.31 -20.23
CA ARG A 232 -24.59 -4.36 -20.07
C ARG A 232 -23.58 -3.92 -19.02
N ARG A 233 -23.22 -4.82 -18.11
CA ARG A 233 -22.18 -4.58 -17.13
C ARG A 233 -20.83 -4.34 -17.81
N ASP A 234 -20.16 -3.24 -17.45
CA ASP A 234 -18.84 -2.86 -17.95
C ASP A 234 -17.87 -2.75 -16.78
N ILE A 235 -17.03 -3.78 -16.63
CA ILE A 235 -16.07 -3.89 -15.51
C ILE A 235 -14.92 -2.88 -15.61
N GLU A 236 -14.64 -2.31 -16.78
CA GLU A 236 -13.67 -1.24 -16.98
C GLU A 236 -14.23 0.10 -16.45
N LEU A 237 -15.51 0.38 -16.72
CA LEU A 237 -16.13 1.64 -16.34
C LEU A 237 -16.60 1.69 -14.88
N GLU A 238 -16.94 0.54 -14.28
CA GLU A 238 -17.40 0.49 -12.88
C GLU A 238 -16.46 1.20 -11.90
N PRO A 239 -15.13 0.95 -11.88
CA PRO A 239 -14.21 1.65 -10.98
C PRO A 239 -14.12 3.16 -11.25
N ILE A 240 -14.33 3.59 -12.50
CA ILE A 240 -14.32 5.01 -12.86
C ILE A 240 -15.60 5.70 -12.38
N VAL A 241 -16.75 5.01 -12.46
CA VAL A 241 -18.01 5.48 -11.84
C VAL A 241 -17.83 5.65 -10.32
N GLU A 242 -17.16 4.71 -9.65
CA GLU A 242 -16.87 4.83 -8.21
C GLU A 242 -16.02 6.07 -7.88
N ILE A 243 -15.11 6.48 -8.79
CA ILE A 243 -14.37 7.75 -8.64
C ILE A 243 -15.34 8.94 -8.72
N LEU A 244 -16.22 8.98 -9.73
CA LEU A 244 -17.23 10.04 -9.90
C LEU A 244 -18.20 10.12 -8.70
N GLU A 245 -18.41 9.01 -8.01
CA GLU A 245 -19.25 8.95 -6.80
C GLU A 245 -18.48 9.24 -5.50
N GLY A 246 -17.18 9.55 -5.59
CA GLY A 246 -16.32 9.81 -4.44
C GLY A 246 -16.03 8.58 -3.58
N LYS A 247 -16.30 7.37 -4.08
CA LYS A 247 -16.10 6.10 -3.37
C LYS A 247 -14.69 5.53 -3.52
N ARG A 248 -14.00 5.86 -4.61
CA ARG A 248 -12.67 5.34 -4.94
C ARG A 248 -11.64 6.47 -4.98
N LEU A 249 -10.52 6.27 -4.29
CA LEU A 249 -9.42 7.22 -4.22
C LEU A 249 -8.53 7.13 -5.46
N VAL A 250 -8.17 8.28 -6.04
CA VAL A 250 -7.23 8.35 -7.16
C VAL A 250 -5.82 8.64 -6.64
N HIS A 251 -4.87 7.75 -6.94
CA HIS A 251 -3.44 7.89 -6.67
C HIS A 251 -2.71 8.04 -8.01
N ALA A 252 -2.16 9.21 -8.28
CA ALA A 252 -1.67 9.56 -9.61
C ALA A 252 -0.15 9.71 -9.65
N HIS A 253 0.53 8.82 -10.37
CA HIS A 253 1.94 8.95 -10.70
C HIS A 253 2.18 10.17 -11.61
N GLY A 254 3.24 10.90 -11.34
CA GLY A 254 3.75 11.98 -12.17
C GLY A 254 4.92 12.68 -11.48
N TYR A 255 5.75 13.36 -12.26
CA TYR A 255 6.90 14.11 -11.74
C TYR A 255 6.75 15.60 -11.95
N ARG A 256 6.24 16.01 -13.10
CA ARG A 256 6.20 17.39 -13.58
C ARG A 256 5.00 18.16 -13.03
N SER A 257 5.24 19.42 -12.70
CA SER A 257 4.22 20.30 -12.17
C SER A 257 3.08 20.60 -13.15
N ASP A 258 3.38 20.77 -14.45
CA ASP A 258 2.38 21.00 -15.49
C ASP A 258 1.42 19.82 -15.67
N GLU A 259 1.93 18.59 -15.60
CA GLU A 259 1.10 17.38 -15.68
C GLU A 259 0.21 17.22 -14.46
N HIS A 260 0.74 17.43 -13.26
CA HIS A 260 -0.03 17.42 -12.04
C HIS A 260 -1.16 18.46 -12.08
N LEU A 261 -0.85 19.69 -12.53
CA LEU A 261 -1.84 20.76 -12.63
C LEU A 261 -2.96 20.40 -13.64
N ASN A 262 -2.60 19.85 -14.79
CA ASN A 262 -3.57 19.40 -15.79
C ASN A 262 -4.46 18.26 -15.27
N LEU A 263 -3.94 17.33 -14.48
CA LEU A 263 -4.78 16.31 -13.83
C LEU A 263 -5.72 16.92 -12.79
N LEU A 264 -5.26 17.93 -12.04
CA LEU A 264 -6.11 18.62 -11.07
C LEU A 264 -7.24 19.39 -11.79
N PHE A 265 -6.98 19.98 -12.95
CA PHE A 265 -8.02 20.60 -13.79
C PHE A 265 -9.00 19.56 -14.35
N LEU A 266 -8.53 18.41 -14.76
CA LEU A 266 -9.40 17.30 -15.18
C LEU A 266 -10.29 16.85 -14.00
N ALA A 267 -9.72 16.78 -12.79
CA ALA A 267 -10.50 16.45 -11.60
C ALA A 267 -11.59 17.49 -11.30
N ASP A 268 -11.28 18.78 -11.46
CA ASP A 268 -12.24 19.86 -11.34
C ASP A 268 -13.35 19.76 -12.43
N GLU A 269 -13.01 19.43 -13.69
CA GLU A 269 -13.93 19.24 -14.83
C GLU A 269 -14.98 18.14 -14.57
N PHE A 270 -14.55 17.04 -13.96
CA PHE A 270 -15.42 15.87 -13.73
C PHE A 270 -15.97 15.80 -12.30
N GLY A 271 -15.54 16.67 -11.39
CA GLY A 271 -16.03 16.74 -10.02
C GLY A 271 -15.50 15.62 -9.11
N PHE A 272 -14.31 15.09 -9.37
CA PHE A 272 -13.68 14.15 -8.47
C PHE A 272 -12.45 14.72 -7.76
N ARG A 273 -11.95 14.02 -6.75
CA ARG A 273 -10.76 14.43 -6.01
C ARG A 273 -9.58 13.48 -6.27
N VAL A 274 -8.42 14.03 -6.58
CA VAL A 274 -7.16 13.30 -6.53
C VAL A 274 -6.74 13.18 -5.06
N ALA A 275 -6.68 11.96 -4.54
CA ALA A 275 -6.29 11.72 -3.14
C ALA A 275 -4.81 12.02 -2.92
N THR A 276 -3.94 11.54 -3.83
CA THR A 276 -2.50 11.69 -3.69
C THR A 276 -1.82 11.79 -5.06
N LEU A 277 -0.99 12.79 -5.23
CA LEU A 277 0.00 12.83 -6.30
C LEU A 277 1.21 12.02 -5.86
N GLN A 278 1.49 10.92 -6.57
CA GLN A 278 2.60 10.03 -6.27
C GLN A 278 3.87 10.53 -6.97
N HIS A 279 5.00 10.45 -6.26
CA HIS A 279 6.31 10.92 -6.72
C HIS A 279 6.40 12.41 -7.05
N GLY A 280 5.47 13.25 -6.63
CA GLY A 280 5.32 14.66 -6.97
C GLY A 280 6.60 15.50 -6.85
N LEU A 281 7.63 15.22 -7.67
CA LEU A 281 8.97 15.80 -7.53
C LEU A 281 9.00 17.30 -7.82
N GLU A 282 8.14 17.79 -8.71
CA GLU A 282 7.96 19.20 -9.00
C GLU A 282 6.70 19.82 -8.34
N ALA A 283 6.04 19.08 -7.45
CA ALA A 283 4.81 19.54 -6.81
C ALA A 283 5.00 20.85 -6.02
N TYR A 284 6.22 21.14 -5.56
CA TYR A 284 6.57 22.38 -4.89
C TYR A 284 6.25 23.63 -5.74
N LYS A 285 6.31 23.54 -7.08
CA LYS A 285 6.03 24.65 -8.00
C LYS A 285 4.56 25.06 -7.99
N ILE A 286 3.65 24.14 -7.61
CA ILE A 286 2.19 24.33 -7.59
C ILE A 286 1.59 24.03 -6.22
N ALA A 287 2.36 24.17 -5.15
CA ALA A 287 1.94 23.85 -3.79
C ALA A 287 0.62 24.53 -3.36
N PRO A 288 0.37 25.83 -3.67
CA PRO A 288 -0.90 26.47 -3.33
C PRO A 288 -2.12 25.85 -4.02
N GLU A 289 -1.99 25.45 -5.29
CA GLU A 289 -3.06 24.80 -6.06
C GLU A 289 -3.41 23.42 -5.50
N ILE A 290 -2.39 22.66 -5.07
CA ILE A 290 -2.53 21.37 -4.43
C ILE A 290 -3.22 21.51 -3.06
N ALA A 291 -2.73 22.46 -2.23
CA ALA A 291 -3.27 22.71 -0.91
C ALA A 291 -4.76 23.12 -0.96
N ARG A 292 -5.12 24.02 -1.88
CA ARG A 292 -6.51 24.48 -2.06
C ARG A 292 -7.49 23.35 -2.38
N ARG A 293 -7.03 22.29 -3.06
CA ARG A 293 -7.86 21.13 -3.42
C ARG A 293 -7.84 20.03 -2.37
N GLY A 294 -7.04 20.18 -1.31
CA GLY A 294 -6.88 19.16 -0.28
C GLY A 294 -6.25 17.86 -0.81
N THR A 295 -5.52 17.94 -1.92
CA THR A 295 -4.78 16.79 -2.48
C THR A 295 -3.52 16.56 -1.67
N GLY A 296 -3.22 15.30 -1.34
CA GLY A 296 -1.96 14.90 -0.74
C GLY A 296 -0.84 14.77 -1.77
N VAL A 297 0.40 14.82 -1.31
CA VAL A 297 1.57 14.54 -2.16
C VAL A 297 2.44 13.51 -1.47
N SER A 298 2.82 12.47 -2.20
CA SER A 298 3.82 11.50 -1.76
C SER A 298 5.08 11.67 -2.60
N ILE A 299 6.25 11.78 -1.97
CA ILE A 299 7.49 12.11 -2.65
C ILE A 299 8.58 11.05 -2.41
N PHE A 300 9.61 11.06 -3.25
CA PHE A 300 10.91 10.48 -2.92
C PHE A 300 11.75 11.45 -2.12
N ALA A 301 12.52 10.93 -1.16
CA ALA A 301 13.36 11.76 -0.30
C ALA A 301 14.59 12.32 -1.01
N ASP A 302 15.14 11.61 -1.98
CA ASP A 302 16.47 11.89 -2.56
C ASP A 302 16.72 11.40 -3.99
N SER A 303 15.68 11.00 -4.73
CA SER A 303 15.84 10.53 -6.12
C SER A 303 15.92 11.71 -7.11
N TRP A 304 16.90 12.61 -6.88
CA TRP A 304 17.06 13.80 -7.70
C TRP A 304 17.78 13.47 -9.00
N SER A 305 17.23 13.95 -10.13
CA SER A 305 17.84 13.83 -11.47
C SER A 305 18.18 12.40 -11.90
N TYR A 306 17.49 11.38 -11.34
CA TYR A 306 17.73 9.99 -11.71
C TYR A 306 17.24 9.67 -13.14
N LYS A 307 16.40 10.53 -13.70
CA LYS A 307 16.01 10.54 -15.10
C LYS A 307 15.67 11.97 -15.55
N LEU A 308 15.59 12.21 -16.87
CA LEU A 308 15.35 13.53 -17.42
C LEU A 308 14.05 14.18 -16.91
N GLU A 309 13.00 13.41 -16.76
CA GLU A 309 11.70 13.87 -16.26
C GLU A 309 11.74 14.31 -14.78
N ALA A 310 12.75 13.87 -14.03
CA ALA A 310 12.99 14.24 -12.63
C ALA A 310 14.06 15.32 -12.44
N TYR A 311 14.46 16.00 -13.52
CA TYR A 311 15.59 16.94 -13.52
C TYR A 311 15.39 18.11 -12.55
N ASP A 312 14.17 18.65 -12.44
CA ASP A 312 13.83 19.80 -11.58
C ASP A 312 13.45 19.40 -10.15
N SER A 313 13.68 18.15 -9.75
CA SER A 313 13.47 17.76 -8.37
C SER A 313 14.48 18.42 -7.42
N ILE A 314 14.03 18.87 -6.25
CA ILE A 314 14.84 19.59 -5.28
C ILE A 314 14.73 19.01 -3.87
N PRO A 315 15.77 19.12 -3.03
CA PRO A 315 15.75 18.63 -1.66
C PRO A 315 14.66 19.28 -0.76
N TYR A 316 14.26 20.49 -1.07
CA TYR A 316 13.31 21.29 -0.28
C TYR A 316 11.85 21.06 -0.62
N ASN A 317 11.54 20.14 -1.54
CA ASN A 317 10.18 19.88 -2.01
C ASN A 317 9.21 19.60 -0.86
N ALA A 318 9.54 18.66 0.04
CA ALA A 318 8.71 18.36 1.20
C ALA A 318 8.46 19.57 2.10
N TYR A 319 9.50 20.37 2.36
CA TYR A 319 9.40 21.58 3.19
C TYR A 319 8.44 22.61 2.57
N ILE A 320 8.57 22.88 1.28
CA ILE A 320 7.72 23.85 0.57
C ILE A 320 6.26 23.39 0.58
N LEU A 321 6.01 22.13 0.30
CA LEU A 321 4.67 21.54 0.36
C LEU A 321 4.09 21.61 1.77
N TRP A 322 4.84 21.16 2.78
CA TRP A 322 4.44 21.23 4.19
C TRP A 322 4.13 22.66 4.64
N LYS A 323 4.99 23.63 4.27
CA LYS A 323 4.82 25.04 4.60
C LYS A 323 3.55 25.63 3.99
N ASN A 324 3.08 25.10 2.86
CA ASN A 324 1.82 25.49 2.21
C ASN A 324 0.60 24.69 2.72
N GLY A 325 0.76 23.85 3.75
CA GLY A 325 -0.35 23.10 4.35
C GLY A 325 -0.74 21.82 3.58
N VAL A 326 0.09 21.37 2.64
CA VAL A 326 -0.14 20.11 1.93
C VAL A 326 0.15 18.92 2.85
N VAL A 327 -0.67 17.88 2.82
CA VAL A 327 -0.39 16.62 3.50
C VAL A 327 0.67 15.86 2.71
N VAL A 328 1.92 15.94 3.17
CA VAL A 328 3.08 15.31 2.51
C VAL A 328 3.36 13.95 3.13
N SER A 329 3.59 12.94 2.31
CA SER A 329 4.17 11.65 2.72
C SER A 329 5.43 11.33 1.92
N ILE A 330 6.17 10.34 2.39
CA ILE A 330 7.34 9.79 1.70
C ILE A 330 6.99 8.35 1.35
N ASN A 331 7.32 7.92 0.14
CA ASN A 331 7.09 6.56 -0.33
C ASN A 331 8.38 5.92 -0.85
N SER A 332 8.37 4.61 -0.95
CA SER A 332 9.51 3.85 -1.47
C SER A 332 9.44 3.59 -2.97
N ASP A 333 8.24 3.38 -3.51
CA ASP A 333 8.02 2.83 -4.86
C ASP A 333 8.83 1.54 -5.11
N SER A 334 9.04 0.74 -4.05
CA SER A 334 9.96 -0.39 -4.06
C SER A 334 9.59 -1.43 -3.01
N ASP A 335 9.95 -2.69 -3.27
CA ASP A 335 9.89 -3.80 -2.32
C ASP A 335 11.10 -3.85 -1.36
N GLU A 336 12.22 -3.22 -1.74
CA GLU A 336 13.45 -3.20 -0.96
C GLU A 336 13.65 -1.89 -0.19
N ARG A 337 13.45 -0.74 -0.82
CA ARG A 337 13.63 0.58 -0.21
C ARG A 337 12.67 0.86 0.94
N ILE A 338 11.48 0.25 0.90
CA ILE A 338 10.42 0.39 1.91
C ILE A 338 10.95 0.26 3.35
N ARG A 339 11.92 -0.61 3.61
CA ARG A 339 12.52 -0.84 4.93
C ARG A 339 13.35 0.32 5.47
N ARG A 340 13.55 1.41 4.71
CA ARG A 340 14.41 2.57 5.07
C ARG A 340 13.67 3.89 5.17
N LEU A 341 12.35 3.88 5.14
CA LEU A 341 11.54 5.09 5.17
C LEU A 341 11.75 5.96 6.41
N ASN A 342 12.17 5.38 7.55
CA ASN A 342 12.57 6.13 8.72
C ASN A 342 13.75 7.07 8.44
N LEU A 343 14.74 6.62 7.66
CA LEU A 343 15.90 7.43 7.26
C LEU A 343 15.52 8.46 6.21
N ASP A 344 14.58 8.13 5.33
CA ASP A 344 14.06 9.08 4.34
C ASP A 344 13.30 10.22 5.02
N ALA A 345 12.52 9.93 6.06
CA ALA A 345 11.87 10.96 6.88
C ALA A 345 12.89 11.87 7.59
N ALA A 346 14.00 11.32 8.11
CA ALA A 346 15.07 12.09 8.73
C ALA A 346 15.70 13.12 7.77
N LYS A 347 15.75 12.84 6.47
CA LYS A 347 16.27 13.76 5.46
C LYS A 347 15.47 15.05 5.37
N MET A 348 14.16 15.01 5.68
CA MET A 348 13.29 16.18 5.61
C MET A 348 13.62 17.21 6.69
N MET A 349 14.08 16.75 7.84
CA MET A 349 14.64 17.65 8.87
C MET A 349 15.90 18.34 8.36
N LYS A 350 16.79 17.60 7.72
CA LYS A 350 18.07 18.11 7.20
C LYS A 350 17.89 19.08 6.03
N TYR A 351 17.03 18.77 5.08
CA TYR A 351 16.93 19.51 3.82
C TYR A 351 15.86 20.61 3.82
N GLY A 352 15.24 20.94 4.89
CA GLY A 352 14.24 22.00 4.91
C GLY A 352 13.93 22.47 6.30
N GLY A 353 14.45 21.77 7.32
CA GLY A 353 14.14 22.05 8.70
C GLY A 353 12.68 21.74 9.05
N VAL A 354 12.10 20.71 8.43
CA VAL A 354 10.78 20.19 8.84
C VAL A 354 10.93 19.71 10.29
N PRO A 355 10.02 20.10 11.20
CA PRO A 355 10.06 19.63 12.58
C PRO A 355 10.05 18.10 12.67
N GLU A 356 10.70 17.55 13.70
CA GLU A 356 10.86 16.11 13.90
C GLU A 356 9.51 15.37 13.88
N GLU A 357 8.52 15.88 14.63
CA GLU A 357 7.19 15.27 14.67
C GLU A 357 6.51 15.29 13.30
N ASP A 358 6.62 16.38 12.55
CA ASP A 358 6.03 16.47 11.21
C ASP A 358 6.77 15.59 10.22
N SER A 359 8.09 15.44 10.36
CA SER A 359 8.87 14.46 9.59
C SER A 359 8.43 13.01 9.89
N LEU A 360 8.14 12.69 11.14
CA LEU A 360 7.59 11.38 11.52
C LEU A 360 6.19 11.16 10.91
N LYS A 361 5.34 12.19 10.93
CA LYS A 361 4.02 12.12 10.28
C LYS A 361 4.11 11.79 8.81
N MET A 362 5.18 12.19 8.11
CA MET A 362 5.35 11.92 6.66
C MET A 362 5.48 10.43 6.32
N VAL A 363 5.82 9.59 7.28
CA VAL A 363 5.91 8.12 7.10
C VAL A 363 4.95 7.35 8.02
N THR A 364 4.03 8.04 8.70
CA THR A 364 3.07 7.41 9.62
C THR A 364 1.66 7.97 9.44
N LEU A 365 1.32 9.09 10.04
CA LEU A 365 -0.03 9.66 10.05
C LEU A 365 -0.43 10.25 8.69
N ASN A 366 0.49 10.88 7.96
CA ASN A 366 0.15 11.49 6.67
C ASN A 366 -0.20 10.46 5.59
N PRO A 367 0.60 9.37 5.37
CA PRO A 367 0.14 8.31 4.49
C PRO A 367 -1.17 7.68 4.96
N ALA A 368 -1.39 7.50 6.27
CA ALA A 368 -2.68 7.03 6.78
C ALA A 368 -3.85 7.93 6.38
N LYS A 369 -3.68 9.28 6.44
CA LYS A 369 -4.69 10.24 5.96
C LYS A 369 -4.93 10.15 4.45
N GLN A 370 -3.85 10.02 3.66
CA GLN A 370 -3.95 9.90 2.20
C GLN A 370 -4.68 8.62 1.77
N LEU A 371 -4.58 7.58 2.58
CA LEU A 371 -5.23 6.29 2.37
C LEU A 371 -6.61 6.16 3.05
N GLY A 372 -7.01 7.16 3.84
CA GLY A 372 -8.29 7.16 4.57
C GLY A 372 -8.36 6.16 5.72
N ILE A 373 -7.21 5.77 6.29
CA ILE A 373 -7.10 4.81 7.40
C ILE A 373 -6.60 5.45 8.71
N ASP A 374 -6.49 6.76 8.76
CA ASP A 374 -5.94 7.52 9.89
C ASP A 374 -6.76 7.41 11.18
N LYS A 375 -8.03 7.02 11.08
CA LYS A 375 -8.85 6.70 12.25
C LYS A 375 -8.45 5.37 12.91
N ARG A 376 -7.77 4.49 12.17
CA ARG A 376 -7.36 3.17 12.64
C ARG A 376 -5.90 3.11 13.07
N THR A 377 -5.00 3.76 12.33
CA THR A 377 -3.55 3.60 12.49
C THR A 377 -2.80 4.89 12.15
N GLY A 378 -1.48 4.87 12.17
CA GLY A 378 -0.61 6.00 11.78
C GLY A 378 -0.22 6.93 12.93
N SER A 379 -0.76 6.75 14.14
CA SER A 379 -0.34 7.45 15.35
C SER A 379 -0.61 6.61 16.59
N ILE A 380 0.08 6.91 17.69
CA ILE A 380 -0.15 6.23 18.97
C ILE A 380 -1.21 7.00 19.74
N ASP A 381 -2.47 6.61 19.54
CA ASP A 381 -3.63 7.17 20.21
C ASP A 381 -4.53 6.05 20.77
N VAL A 382 -5.20 6.32 21.88
CA VAL A 382 -6.15 5.38 22.47
C VAL A 382 -7.29 5.06 21.48
N GLY A 383 -7.60 3.79 21.33
CA GLY A 383 -8.62 3.27 20.42
C GLY A 383 -8.11 2.87 19.04
N LYS A 384 -6.91 3.31 18.63
CA LYS A 384 -6.29 2.88 17.37
C LYS A 384 -5.73 1.47 17.48
N ASP A 385 -5.54 0.85 16.32
CA ASP A 385 -4.87 -0.43 16.20
C ASP A 385 -3.42 -0.28 16.71
N ALA A 386 -2.95 -1.26 17.47
CA ALA A 386 -1.59 -1.26 18.03
C ALA A 386 -0.57 -1.70 16.98
N ASP A 387 -0.44 -0.88 15.93
CA ASP A 387 0.59 -0.99 14.90
C ASP A 387 1.78 -0.16 15.34
N ILE A 388 2.82 -0.81 15.85
CA ILE A 388 3.89 -0.19 16.64
C ILE A 388 5.25 -0.71 16.21
N ALA A 389 6.24 0.19 16.13
CA ALA A 389 7.65 -0.15 15.97
C ALA A 389 8.45 0.25 17.22
N ILE A 390 9.26 -0.67 17.75
CA ILE A 390 10.14 -0.46 18.89
C ILE A 390 11.60 -0.41 18.39
N TRP A 391 12.32 0.64 18.75
CA TRP A 391 13.65 0.95 18.24
C TRP A 391 14.69 0.99 19.37
N ASN A 392 15.91 0.53 19.09
CA ASN A 392 17.02 0.60 20.05
C ASN A 392 17.55 2.02 20.27
N ALA A 393 17.24 2.96 19.37
CA ALA A 393 17.62 4.37 19.43
C ALA A 393 16.56 5.18 18.68
N HIS A 394 16.67 6.50 18.63
CA HIS A 394 15.74 7.36 17.90
C HIS A 394 15.61 6.90 16.43
N PRO A 395 14.41 6.66 15.88
CA PRO A 395 14.22 6.06 14.55
C PRO A 395 14.92 6.83 13.42
N PHE A 396 15.15 8.12 13.58
CA PHE A 396 15.84 8.96 12.58
C PHE A 396 17.37 8.92 12.67
N SER A 397 17.92 8.20 13.64
CA SER A 397 19.37 7.96 13.71
C SER A 397 19.77 6.89 12.70
N VAL A 398 20.87 7.11 11.96
CA VAL A 398 21.47 6.11 11.07
C VAL A 398 21.95 4.86 11.80
N TYR A 399 22.12 4.94 13.12
CA TYR A 399 22.49 3.82 13.98
C TYR A 399 21.27 3.07 14.55
N SER A 400 20.06 3.59 14.32
CA SER A 400 18.84 2.96 14.83
C SER A 400 18.55 1.65 14.10
N ARG A 401 17.95 0.73 14.85
CA ARG A 401 17.45 -0.54 14.35
C ARG A 401 16.09 -0.78 14.96
N CYS A 402 15.15 -1.22 14.15
CA CYS A 402 13.89 -1.71 14.70
C CYS A 402 14.16 -3.04 15.41
N ASP A 403 13.85 -3.10 16.69
CA ASP A 403 14.00 -4.31 17.51
C ASP A 403 12.77 -5.19 17.41
N MET A 404 11.57 -4.56 17.31
CA MET A 404 10.31 -5.30 17.27
C MET A 404 9.26 -4.51 16.50
N THR A 405 8.47 -5.22 15.69
CA THR A 405 7.32 -4.65 14.96
C THR A 405 6.06 -5.41 15.34
N LEU A 406 5.07 -4.67 15.83
CA LEU A 406 3.75 -5.19 16.20
C LEU A 406 2.71 -4.68 15.20
N ILE A 407 1.77 -5.56 14.85
CA ILE A 407 0.57 -5.22 14.09
C ILE A 407 -0.64 -5.72 14.88
N GLU A 408 -1.55 -4.82 15.19
CA GLU A 408 -2.72 -5.12 16.02
C GLU A 408 -2.31 -5.84 17.34
N GLY A 409 -1.17 -5.41 17.92
CA GLY A 409 -0.61 -5.93 19.15
C GLY A 409 0.14 -7.26 19.04
N ASP A 410 0.03 -7.98 17.92
CA ASP A 410 0.79 -9.21 17.68
C ASP A 410 2.18 -8.88 17.14
N VAL A 411 3.20 -9.63 17.59
CA VAL A 411 4.60 -9.44 17.15
C VAL A 411 4.83 -10.17 15.83
N TYR A 412 5.10 -9.42 14.76
CA TYR A 412 5.43 -9.96 13.44
C TYR A 412 6.93 -9.95 13.12
N PHE A 413 7.70 -9.13 13.84
CA PHE A 413 9.15 -9.13 13.76
C PHE A 413 9.73 -8.95 15.16
N ASP A 414 10.73 -9.76 15.51
CA ASP A 414 11.55 -9.67 16.72
C ASP A 414 12.99 -9.94 16.32
N ARG A 415 13.85 -8.93 16.45
CA ARG A 415 15.24 -8.99 16.04
C ARG A 415 16.04 -10.04 16.82
N SER A 416 15.74 -10.25 18.08
CA SER A 416 16.44 -11.24 18.87
C SER A 416 16.18 -12.66 18.37
N GLN A 417 14.93 -12.94 18.03
CA GLN A 417 14.53 -14.22 17.42
C GLN A 417 15.08 -14.35 16.00
N ASP A 418 15.08 -13.27 15.20
CA ASP A 418 15.66 -13.27 13.85
C ASP A 418 17.14 -13.67 13.89
N ILE A 419 17.95 -13.06 14.79
CA ILE A 419 19.37 -13.39 14.94
C ILE A 419 19.56 -14.86 15.31
N GLN A 420 18.76 -15.41 16.22
CA GLN A 420 18.83 -16.83 16.58
C GLN A 420 18.47 -17.73 15.39
N LYS A 421 17.43 -17.40 14.64
CA LYS A 421 17.00 -18.16 13.44
C LYS A 421 18.05 -18.16 12.34
N ARG A 422 18.83 -17.07 12.16
CA ARG A 422 19.85 -16.99 11.12
C ARG A 422 20.91 -18.08 11.25
N ALA A 423 21.32 -18.42 12.48
CA ALA A 423 22.28 -19.50 12.71
C ALA A 423 21.73 -20.86 12.31
N LEU A 424 20.45 -21.10 12.58
CA LEU A 424 19.77 -22.36 12.18
C LEU A 424 19.61 -22.44 10.66
N ILE A 425 19.19 -21.34 10.03
CA ILE A 425 19.03 -21.25 8.56
C ILE A 425 20.38 -21.45 7.86
N ALA A 426 21.47 -20.85 8.38
CA ALA A 426 22.80 -21.04 7.81
C ALA A 426 23.25 -22.51 7.86
N LYS A 427 22.97 -23.19 8.97
CA LYS A 427 23.28 -24.62 9.12
C LYS A 427 22.44 -25.48 8.15
N GLU A 428 21.15 -25.23 8.09
CA GLU A 428 20.25 -25.95 7.17
C GLU A 428 20.67 -25.75 5.71
N ARG A 429 21.00 -24.51 5.33
CA ARG A 429 21.52 -24.20 4.00
C ARG A 429 22.78 -25.00 3.67
N GLU A 430 23.74 -25.05 4.59
CA GLU A 430 24.97 -25.84 4.43
C GLU A 430 24.67 -27.35 4.23
N GLU A 431 23.70 -27.90 4.97
CA GLU A 431 23.25 -29.27 4.84
C GLU A 431 22.59 -29.53 3.47
N LEU A 432 21.74 -28.62 3.00
CA LEU A 432 21.07 -28.73 1.70
C LEU A 432 22.05 -28.58 0.52
N GLU A 433 23.03 -27.67 0.63
CA GLU A 433 24.08 -27.50 -0.38
C GLU A 433 24.91 -28.78 -0.54
N LYS A 434 25.23 -29.49 0.56
CA LYS A 434 25.92 -30.79 0.52
C LYS A 434 25.11 -31.85 -0.22
N LEU A 435 23.78 -31.83 -0.10
CA LEU A 435 22.89 -32.79 -0.82
C LEU A 435 22.85 -32.50 -2.32
N ASP A 436 22.92 -31.21 -2.72
CA ASP A 436 22.83 -30.81 -4.13
C ASP A 436 24.13 -31.15 -4.92
N VAL A 437 25.28 -31.06 -4.29
CA VAL A 437 26.59 -31.45 -4.88
C VAL A 437 26.65 -32.93 -5.27
N ASN A 438 25.85 -33.76 -4.64
CA ASN A 438 25.81 -35.21 -4.91
C ASN A 438 24.84 -35.60 -6.06
N LYS A 439 24.11 -34.67 -6.61
CA LYS A 439 23.32 -34.91 -7.83
C LYS A 439 24.22 -34.80 -9.05
N ALA A 440 24.40 -35.91 -9.75
CA ALA A 440 25.07 -35.91 -11.06
C ALA A 440 24.47 -34.86 -11.97
N PRO A 441 25.27 -34.07 -12.73
CA PRO A 441 24.73 -33.07 -13.65
C PRO A 441 23.85 -33.81 -14.66
N THR A 442 22.56 -33.46 -14.65
CA THR A 442 21.63 -33.88 -15.69
C THR A 442 22.13 -33.29 -17.01
N THR A 443 22.71 -34.14 -17.85
CA THR A 443 23.08 -33.84 -19.23
C THR A 443 21.80 -33.48 -20.00
N GLY A 444 21.52 -32.20 -20.18
CA GLY A 444 20.37 -31.78 -20.97
C GLY A 444 20.14 -30.26 -20.87
N GLY A 445 20.65 -29.50 -21.85
CA GLY A 445 20.21 -28.16 -22.17
C GLY A 445 20.85 -27.05 -21.35
N THR A 446 21.84 -26.40 -21.91
CA THR A 446 22.38 -25.11 -21.46
C THR A 446 21.34 -24.02 -21.59
N GLN A 447 20.51 -23.85 -20.57
CA GLN A 447 19.93 -22.53 -20.29
C GLN A 447 20.92 -21.77 -19.40
N PRO A 448 21.28 -20.53 -19.70
CA PRO A 448 22.13 -19.75 -18.82
C PRO A 448 21.41 -19.58 -17.47
N ARG A 449 22.00 -20.12 -16.40
CA ARG A 449 21.54 -19.86 -15.03
C ARG A 449 21.73 -18.37 -14.77
N ILE A 450 20.66 -17.63 -14.72
CA ILE A 450 20.68 -16.28 -14.15
C ILE A 450 20.96 -16.46 -12.65
N PRO A 451 22.04 -15.89 -12.09
CA PRO A 451 22.34 -15.99 -10.67
C PRO A 451 21.17 -15.51 -9.84
N ALA A 452 20.85 -16.21 -8.75
CA ALA A 452 19.71 -15.86 -7.88
C ALA A 452 19.78 -14.44 -7.32
N GLU A 453 20.98 -13.89 -7.15
CA GLU A 453 21.21 -12.49 -6.77
C GLU A 453 20.67 -11.48 -7.79
N LYS A 454 20.75 -11.77 -9.08
CA LYS A 454 20.18 -10.90 -10.11
C LYS A 454 18.64 -10.91 -10.17
N ARG A 455 17.98 -11.89 -9.57
CA ARG A 455 16.50 -11.96 -9.58
C ARG A 455 15.83 -11.02 -8.59
N LEU A 456 16.52 -10.57 -7.56
CA LEU A 456 15.96 -9.72 -6.50
C LEU A 456 16.30 -8.24 -6.68
N GLU A 457 17.42 -7.93 -7.35
CA GLU A 457 17.86 -6.54 -7.58
C GLU A 457 17.33 -5.93 -8.89
N ASP A 458 16.88 -6.79 -9.84
CA ASP A 458 16.51 -6.36 -11.20
C ASP A 458 15.00 -6.05 -11.38
N ARG A 459 14.16 -6.19 -10.32
CA ARG A 459 12.70 -6.19 -10.53
C ARG A 459 11.99 -4.85 -10.41
N ASP A 460 12.59 -3.83 -9.82
CA ASP A 460 11.86 -2.59 -9.54
C ASP A 460 12.10 -1.46 -10.55
N GLU A 461 13.11 -0.66 -10.35
CA GLU A 461 13.41 0.45 -11.26
C GLU A 461 14.23 0.02 -12.48
N ALA A 462 15.03 -1.04 -12.35
CA ALA A 462 15.88 -1.49 -13.45
C ALA A 462 15.09 -2.10 -14.61
N ASP A 463 13.96 -2.77 -14.35
CA ASP A 463 13.09 -3.26 -15.44
C ASP A 463 12.35 -2.10 -16.12
N LEU A 464 11.96 -1.07 -15.37
CA LEU A 464 11.46 0.18 -15.95
C LEU A 464 12.59 0.95 -16.66
N GLN A 465 13.80 1.00 -16.09
CA GLN A 465 14.96 1.66 -16.71
C GLN A 465 15.51 0.90 -17.93
N ARG A 466 15.45 -0.45 -17.95
CA ARG A 466 15.78 -1.23 -19.15
C ARG A 466 14.77 -1.02 -20.27
N LEU A 467 13.49 -0.88 -19.94
CA LEU A 467 12.47 -0.50 -20.92
C LEU A 467 12.64 0.96 -21.39
N GLU A 468 13.30 1.81 -20.60
CA GLU A 468 13.59 3.21 -20.90
C GLU A 468 15.02 3.45 -21.43
N GLY A 469 15.99 2.59 -21.13
CA GLY A 469 17.44 2.82 -21.34
C GLY A 469 18.10 2.14 -22.54
N ASP A 470 17.43 1.22 -23.22
CA ASP A 470 17.98 0.51 -24.40
C ASP A 470 17.77 1.27 -25.72
N ASN A 471 17.60 2.59 -25.64
CA ASN A 471 17.54 3.49 -26.79
C ASN A 471 18.68 4.51 -26.73
N ARG A 472 19.90 4.03 -26.94
CA ARG A 472 21.01 4.83 -27.45
C ARG A 472 21.62 4.18 -28.69
#